data_d1eafb0489f086a2613cd04e1e22d726
#
_entry.id   d1eafb0489f086a2613cd04e1e22d726
#
_cell.length_a   1.000
_cell.length_b   1.000
_cell.length_c   1.000
_cell.angle_alpha   90.00
_cell.angle_beta   90.00
_cell.angle_gamma   90.00
#
_symmetry.space_group_name_H-M   'P 1'
#
loop_
_entity.id
_entity.type
_entity.pdbx_description
1 polymer ?
#
loop_
_entity_poly.entity_id
_entity_poly.type
_entity_poly.pdbx_seq_one_letter_code
_entity_poly.pdbx_strand_id
1 'polypeptide(L)'
;MRNKTLALCLLLLTAPIGYGMSPLVSTELNGVDAAVQTPTEWIKFNSPEGRFSVLLPHEPKFESIAASGSDAVTNYRYSVLENGYGFICEYFDVESTGSDVQSFLDVTSDGIVRGAGATKLGEEKISLKTYPGRELQMALTVNEGTEMTIVTRIYLVNKRLYSITFLHLKSMDATDAAALSKKFFSSFDVKSAA
;
A
#
# COMPACT_ATOMS: atom_id res chain seq x y z
N MET A 1 31.83 13.68 -8.87
CA MET A 1 30.48 13.21 -9.17
C MET A 1 29.84 12.83 -7.84
N ARG A 2 28.87 13.60 -7.34
CA ARG A 2 28.26 13.35 -6.02
C ARG A 2 27.12 12.37 -6.23
N ASN A 3 27.24 11.15 -5.68
CA ASN A 3 26.13 10.19 -5.62
C ASN A 3 25.00 10.83 -4.81
N LYS A 4 23.90 11.07 -5.48
CA LYS A 4 22.66 11.54 -4.83
C LYS A 4 21.88 10.32 -4.38
N THR A 5 21.95 10.02 -3.10
CA THR A 5 21.13 8.99 -2.45
C THR A 5 19.70 9.53 -2.36
N LEU A 6 18.78 8.92 -3.06
CA LEU A 6 17.36 9.25 -3.00
C LEU A 6 16.74 8.49 -1.81
N ALA A 7 16.44 9.20 -0.74
CA ALA A 7 15.71 8.63 0.39
C ALA A 7 14.21 8.66 0.07
N LEU A 8 13.62 7.51 -0.22
CA LEU A 8 12.18 7.36 -0.36
C LEU A 8 11.55 7.30 1.04
N CYS A 9 10.93 8.40 1.45
CA CYS A 9 10.07 8.42 2.63
C CYS A 9 8.77 7.67 2.31
N LEU A 10 8.73 6.38 2.62
CA LEU A 10 7.51 5.60 2.52
C LEU A 10 6.57 5.99 3.67
N LEU A 11 5.56 6.77 3.36
CA LEU A 11 4.54 7.17 4.32
C LEU A 11 3.74 5.97 4.79
N LEU A 12 3.65 5.84 6.09
CA LEU A 12 2.72 4.96 6.78
C LEU A 12 1.29 5.38 6.45
N LEU A 13 0.58 4.55 5.70
CA LEU A 13 -0.86 4.65 5.56
C LEU A 13 -1.53 4.26 6.88
N THR A 14 -1.39 5.10 7.89
CA THR A 14 -2.13 4.93 9.14
C THR A 14 -3.35 5.84 9.11
N ALA A 15 -4.50 5.29 8.77
CA ALA A 15 -5.72 5.87 9.28
C ALA A 15 -5.98 5.20 10.63
N PRO A 16 -6.11 5.97 11.71
CA PRO A 16 -7.42 6.36 12.11
C PRO A 16 -7.48 7.82 12.61
N ILE A 17 -8.66 8.28 12.71
CA ILE A 17 -9.12 9.53 13.27
C ILE A 17 -8.29 9.89 14.52
N GLY A 18 -7.39 10.89 14.39
CA GLY A 18 -6.96 11.68 15.52
C GLY A 18 -5.60 11.39 16.19
N TYR A 19 -4.63 10.73 15.56
CA TYR A 19 -3.35 10.47 16.27
C TYR A 19 -2.11 10.89 15.49
N GLY A 20 -1.16 11.45 16.27
CA GLY A 20 0.07 12.04 15.80
C GLY A 20 0.95 11.11 14.97
N MET A 21 1.58 11.71 13.99
CA MET A 21 2.50 11.08 13.04
C MET A 21 3.70 10.47 13.78
N SER A 22 3.93 9.18 13.59
CA SER A 22 5.23 8.57 13.89
C SER A 22 6.19 8.77 12.72
N PRO A 23 7.47 9.01 12.99
CA PRO A 23 8.42 9.37 11.96
C PRO A 23 8.77 8.20 11.04
N LEU A 24 9.03 8.58 9.83
CA LEU A 24 9.40 7.86 8.64
C LEU A 24 10.57 6.90 8.82
N VAL A 25 10.44 5.69 8.31
CA VAL A 25 11.59 4.85 7.97
C VAL A 25 12.08 5.30 6.60
N SER A 26 13.24 5.94 6.59
CA SER A 26 13.94 6.30 5.36
C SER A 26 14.54 5.04 4.75
N THR A 27 13.97 4.55 3.67
CA THR A 27 14.61 3.52 2.86
C THR A 27 15.33 4.21 1.71
N GLU A 28 16.63 4.02 1.62
CA GLU A 28 17.45 4.57 0.54
C GLU A 28 17.12 3.83 -0.78
N LEU A 29 16.47 4.54 -1.69
CA LEU A 29 16.45 4.14 -3.09
C LEU A 29 17.68 4.81 -3.74
N ASN A 30 18.69 4.02 -4.01
CA ASN A 30 19.85 4.48 -4.79
C ASN A 30 19.40 4.73 -6.22
N GLY A 31 19.19 6.00 -6.55
CA GLY A 31 18.87 6.43 -7.89
C GLY A 31 20.05 6.36 -8.81
N VAL A 32 19.87 6.13 -10.04
CA VAL A 32 20.32 6.86 -11.23
C VAL A 32 20.20 5.94 -12.44
N ASP A 33 19.50 6.35 -13.48
CA ASP A 33 19.52 5.89 -14.88
C ASP A 33 19.64 4.37 -15.19
N ALA A 34 19.49 3.49 -14.22
CA ALA A 34 19.30 2.08 -14.50
C ALA A 34 17.81 1.91 -14.91
N ALA A 35 17.57 1.38 -16.09
CA ALA A 35 16.23 0.99 -16.51
C ALA A 35 15.58 0.16 -15.39
N VAL A 36 14.35 0.50 -15.01
CA VAL A 36 13.60 -0.24 -14.00
C VAL A 36 13.48 -1.68 -14.48
N GLN A 37 14.10 -2.61 -13.75
CA GLN A 37 14.06 -4.02 -14.12
C GLN A 37 12.76 -4.63 -13.58
N THR A 38 11.90 -5.08 -14.48
CA THR A 38 10.69 -5.81 -14.09
C THR A 38 11.03 -7.24 -13.65
N PRO A 39 10.37 -7.77 -12.60
CA PRO A 39 10.64 -9.11 -12.11
C PRO A 39 10.26 -10.17 -13.14
N THR A 40 11.16 -11.09 -13.42
CA THR A 40 10.92 -12.23 -14.30
C THR A 40 10.17 -13.37 -13.60
N GLU A 41 10.40 -13.51 -12.29
CA GLU A 41 9.78 -14.52 -11.46
C GLU A 41 8.89 -13.89 -10.39
N TRP A 42 7.87 -14.65 -9.95
CA TRP A 42 6.94 -14.25 -8.90
C TRP A 42 6.68 -15.44 -7.99
N ILE A 43 6.74 -15.21 -6.70
CA ILE A 43 6.40 -16.21 -5.70
C ILE A 43 4.97 -16.00 -5.20
N LYS A 44 4.31 -17.07 -4.82
CA LYS A 44 3.03 -16.99 -4.10
C LYS A 44 3.31 -16.85 -2.60
N PHE A 45 3.24 -15.62 -2.12
CA PHE A 45 3.31 -15.35 -0.70
C PHE A 45 1.97 -15.67 -0.02
N ASN A 46 2.02 -16.31 1.15
CA ASN A 46 0.87 -16.59 1.99
C ASN A 46 1.12 -16.02 3.39
N SER A 47 0.21 -15.18 3.87
CA SER A 47 0.20 -14.71 5.26
C SER A 47 -0.87 -15.48 6.05
N PRO A 48 -0.50 -16.44 6.92
CA PRO A 48 -1.48 -17.17 7.72
C PRO A 48 -2.24 -16.25 8.68
N GLU A 49 -1.53 -15.37 9.38
CA GLU A 49 -2.10 -14.40 10.33
C GLU A 49 -2.94 -13.34 9.61
N GLY A 50 -2.46 -12.88 8.45
CA GLY A 50 -3.17 -11.95 7.60
C GLY A 50 -4.35 -12.57 6.86
N ARG A 51 -4.40 -13.92 6.76
CA ARG A 51 -5.44 -14.66 6.04
C ARG A 51 -5.56 -14.25 4.56
N PHE A 52 -4.44 -13.96 3.92
CA PHE A 52 -4.40 -13.63 2.51
C PHE A 52 -3.26 -14.34 1.78
N SER A 53 -3.34 -14.32 0.46
CA SER A 53 -2.23 -14.68 -0.43
C SER A 53 -2.13 -13.68 -1.57
N VAL A 54 -0.90 -13.52 -2.10
CA VAL A 54 -0.61 -12.59 -3.19
C VAL A 54 0.65 -13.04 -3.92
N LEU A 55 0.81 -12.67 -5.18
CA LEU A 55 2.07 -12.82 -5.89
C LEU A 55 2.98 -11.63 -5.62
N LEU A 56 4.24 -11.90 -5.30
CA LEU A 56 5.30 -10.91 -5.06
C LEU A 56 6.57 -11.33 -5.81
N PRO A 57 7.47 -10.40 -6.16
CA PRO A 57 8.75 -10.73 -6.82
C PRO A 57 9.63 -11.65 -5.98
N HIS A 58 9.64 -11.43 -4.68
CA HIS A 58 10.41 -12.21 -3.69
C HIS A 58 9.74 -12.14 -2.32
N GLU A 59 10.33 -12.78 -1.32
CA GLU A 59 9.83 -12.73 0.05
C GLU A 59 9.78 -11.29 0.58
N PRO A 60 8.62 -10.86 1.13
CA PRO A 60 8.45 -9.50 1.61
C PRO A 60 9.11 -9.31 2.98
N LYS A 61 9.55 -8.08 3.24
CA LYS A 61 9.87 -7.62 4.59
C LYS A 61 8.58 -7.50 5.40
N PHE A 62 8.60 -8.05 6.61
CA PHE A 62 7.49 -7.93 7.57
C PHE A 62 7.77 -6.86 8.61
N GLU A 63 6.76 -6.05 8.93
CA GLU A 63 6.78 -5.05 9.99
C GLU A 63 5.43 -5.06 10.73
N SER A 64 5.48 -4.93 12.07
CA SER A 64 4.31 -4.65 12.88
C SER A 64 4.44 -3.25 13.46
N ILE A 65 3.43 -2.41 13.23
CA ILE A 65 3.47 -1.00 13.58
C ILE A 65 2.32 -0.73 14.54
N ALA A 66 2.65 -0.54 15.81
CA ALA A 66 1.67 -0.16 16.80
C ALA A 66 1.36 1.33 16.67
N ALA A 67 0.08 1.69 16.62
CA ALA A 67 -0.31 3.10 16.73
C ALA A 67 -0.05 3.58 18.18
N SER A 68 0.21 4.87 18.34
CA SER A 68 0.37 5.47 19.66
C SER A 68 -1.01 5.85 20.23
N GLY A 69 -1.31 5.46 21.47
CA GLY A 69 -2.54 5.86 22.17
C GLY A 69 -3.28 4.70 22.83
N SER A 70 -4.36 5.01 23.55
CA SER A 70 -5.16 4.03 24.32
C SER A 70 -5.93 3.03 23.46
N ASP A 71 -6.25 3.42 22.20
CA ASP A 71 -7.00 2.60 21.23
C ASP A 71 -6.09 2.15 20.09
N ALA A 72 -4.82 1.83 20.43
CA ALA A 72 -3.76 1.51 19.49
C ALA A 72 -4.08 0.26 18.69
N VAL A 73 -4.39 0.44 17.41
CA VAL A 73 -4.52 -0.64 16.44
C VAL A 73 -3.14 -0.99 15.91
N THR A 74 -2.76 -2.25 15.96
CA THR A 74 -1.52 -2.71 15.32
C THR A 74 -1.77 -2.91 13.82
N ASN A 75 -1.00 -2.20 13.00
CA ASN A 75 -0.96 -2.40 11.56
C ASN A 75 0.16 -3.40 11.21
N TYR A 76 -0.16 -4.41 10.45
CA TYR A 76 0.77 -5.42 9.96
C TYR A 76 1.05 -5.18 8.50
N ARG A 77 2.33 -5.04 8.16
CA ARG A 77 2.80 -4.70 6.82
C ARG A 77 3.75 -5.75 6.28
N TYR A 78 3.53 -6.11 5.02
CA TYR A 78 4.44 -6.87 4.18
C TYR A 78 4.80 -6.02 2.98
N SER A 79 6.08 -5.78 2.74
CA SER A 79 6.53 -4.91 1.66
C SER A 79 7.67 -5.50 0.85
N VAL A 80 7.63 -5.28 -0.46
CA VAL A 80 8.72 -5.48 -1.40
C VAL A 80 8.97 -4.15 -2.08
N LEU A 81 10.15 -3.59 -1.90
CA LEU A 81 10.55 -2.31 -2.48
C LEU A 81 11.74 -2.55 -3.41
N GLU A 82 11.58 -2.13 -4.65
CA GLU A 82 12.56 -2.25 -5.70
C GLU A 82 13.00 -0.86 -6.19
N ASN A 83 14.03 -0.85 -7.03
CA ASN A 83 14.44 0.40 -7.63
C ASN A 83 13.36 0.89 -8.61
N GLY A 84 12.59 1.89 -8.17
CA GLY A 84 11.57 2.55 -8.97
C GLY A 84 10.14 2.05 -8.80
N TYR A 85 9.87 0.97 -8.06
CA TYR A 85 8.51 0.51 -7.74
C TYR A 85 8.46 -0.28 -6.42
N GLY A 86 7.24 -0.52 -5.93
CA GLY A 86 7.05 -1.31 -4.71
C GLY A 86 5.65 -1.90 -4.59
N PHE A 87 5.57 -2.97 -3.80
CA PHE A 87 4.34 -3.67 -3.45
C PHE A 87 4.21 -3.70 -1.93
N ILE A 88 3.03 -3.33 -1.44
CA ILE A 88 2.76 -3.31 0.00
C ILE A 88 1.41 -3.98 0.23
N CYS A 89 1.37 -4.90 1.18
CA CYS A 89 0.15 -5.48 1.71
C CYS A 89 0.07 -5.18 3.19
N GLU A 90 -0.98 -4.51 3.61
CA GLU A 90 -1.23 -4.18 5.00
C GLU A 90 -2.57 -4.72 5.45
N TYR A 91 -2.68 -5.01 6.73
CA TYR A 91 -3.97 -5.29 7.35
C TYR A 91 -3.99 -4.88 8.82
N PHE A 92 -5.17 -4.59 9.29
CA PHE A 92 -5.47 -4.43 10.71
C PHE A 92 -6.91 -4.80 11.00
N ASP A 93 -7.19 -5.18 12.24
CA ASP A 93 -8.54 -5.50 12.68
C ASP A 93 -9.22 -4.22 13.18
N VAL A 94 -10.50 -4.06 12.81
CA VAL A 94 -11.34 -2.93 13.21
C VAL A 94 -12.39 -3.40 14.21
N GLU A 95 -12.58 -2.68 15.29
CA GLU A 95 -13.56 -3.04 16.32
C GLU A 95 -14.99 -2.83 15.80
N SER A 96 -15.21 -1.70 15.13
CA SER A 96 -16.50 -1.32 14.58
C SER A 96 -16.33 -0.50 13.30
N THR A 97 -17.20 -0.73 12.34
CA THR A 97 -17.31 0.06 11.10
C THR A 97 -18.45 1.06 11.15
N GLY A 98 -19.07 1.21 12.33
CA GLY A 98 -20.33 1.94 12.43
C GLY A 98 -21.48 1.19 11.74
N SER A 99 -22.56 1.91 11.45
CA SER A 99 -23.74 1.38 10.76
C SER A 99 -23.61 1.36 9.23
N ASP A 100 -22.65 2.08 8.67
CA ASP A 100 -22.46 2.23 7.22
C ASP A 100 -21.02 1.93 6.78
N VAL A 101 -20.85 0.78 6.16
CA VAL A 101 -19.59 0.31 5.61
C VAL A 101 -19.05 1.24 4.51
N GLN A 102 -19.93 1.86 3.73
CA GLN A 102 -19.50 2.75 2.65
C GLN A 102 -18.89 4.03 3.22
N SER A 103 -19.53 4.64 4.21
CA SER A 103 -18.99 5.80 4.92
C SER A 103 -17.66 5.47 5.63
N PHE A 104 -17.54 4.27 6.21
CA PHE A 104 -16.27 3.82 6.79
C PHE A 104 -15.15 3.77 5.75
N LEU A 105 -15.41 3.19 4.58
CA LEU A 105 -14.43 3.11 3.49
C LEU A 105 -14.07 4.50 2.95
N ASP A 106 -15.04 5.42 2.82
CA ASP A 106 -14.81 6.78 2.35
C ASP A 106 -13.90 7.55 3.33
N VAL A 107 -14.17 7.48 4.64
CA VAL A 107 -13.31 8.09 5.67
C VAL A 107 -11.91 7.47 5.67
N THR A 108 -11.82 6.15 5.49
CA THR A 108 -10.53 5.45 5.39
C THR A 108 -9.75 5.92 4.16
N SER A 109 -10.41 6.01 3.01
CA SER A 109 -9.80 6.53 1.77
C SER A 109 -9.21 7.93 1.95
N ASP A 110 -9.99 8.83 2.52
CA ASP A 110 -9.52 10.20 2.80
C ASP A 110 -8.38 10.24 3.82
N GLY A 111 -8.41 9.34 4.81
CA GLY A 111 -7.33 9.15 5.77
C GLY A 111 -6.02 8.72 5.11
N ILE A 112 -6.09 7.76 4.17
CA ILE A 112 -4.95 7.28 3.39
C ILE A 112 -4.33 8.42 2.57
N VAL A 113 -5.13 9.17 1.83
CA VAL A 113 -4.67 10.31 1.02
C VAL A 113 -3.96 11.35 1.89
N ARG A 114 -4.58 11.74 3.01
CA ARG A 114 -4.00 12.72 3.94
C ARG A 114 -2.73 12.19 4.59
N GLY A 115 -2.74 10.94 5.07
CA GLY A 115 -1.58 10.31 5.71
C GLY A 115 -0.39 10.16 4.78
N ALA A 116 -0.64 9.89 3.50
CA ALA A 116 0.39 9.84 2.47
C ALA A 116 0.92 11.24 2.07
N GLY A 117 0.23 12.32 2.40
CA GLY A 117 0.55 13.64 1.86
C GLY A 117 0.41 13.70 0.35
N ALA A 118 -0.42 12.81 -0.21
CA ALA A 118 -0.58 12.64 -1.65
C ALA A 118 -1.75 13.45 -2.21
N THR A 119 -1.74 13.67 -3.51
CA THR A 119 -2.88 14.22 -4.24
C THR A 119 -3.74 13.09 -4.78
N LYS A 120 -5.03 13.05 -4.42
CA LYS A 120 -5.99 12.09 -4.97
C LYS A 120 -6.28 12.43 -6.42
N LEU A 121 -6.04 11.49 -7.33
CA LEU A 121 -6.33 11.62 -8.77
C LEU A 121 -7.66 10.97 -9.14
N GLY A 122 -8.04 9.91 -8.43
CA GLY A 122 -9.29 9.19 -8.66
C GLY A 122 -9.64 8.25 -7.52
N GLU A 123 -10.91 7.87 -7.46
CA GLU A 123 -11.43 6.89 -6.52
C GLU A 123 -12.58 6.13 -7.16
N GLU A 124 -12.55 4.80 -7.01
CA GLU A 124 -13.59 3.92 -7.54
C GLU A 124 -14.07 2.94 -6.48
N LYS A 125 -15.39 2.63 -6.52
CA LYS A 125 -15.97 1.55 -5.73
C LYS A 125 -15.62 0.23 -6.39
N ILE A 126 -14.97 -0.65 -5.64
CA ILE A 126 -14.61 -2.00 -6.09
C ILE A 126 -15.12 -3.04 -5.10
N SER A 127 -14.96 -4.30 -5.47
CA SER A 127 -15.22 -5.42 -4.56
C SER A 127 -14.19 -6.54 -4.75
N LEU A 128 -13.87 -7.22 -3.67
CA LEU A 128 -13.15 -8.49 -3.68
C LEU A 128 -14.13 -9.59 -3.29
N LYS A 129 -14.55 -10.42 -4.26
CA LYS A 129 -15.70 -11.35 -4.07
C LYS A 129 -16.96 -10.54 -3.68
N THR A 130 -17.48 -10.75 -2.49
CA THR A 130 -18.63 -10.02 -1.94
C THR A 130 -18.24 -8.87 -1.01
N TYR A 131 -16.96 -8.70 -0.76
CA TYR A 131 -16.48 -7.70 0.19
C TYR A 131 -16.31 -6.34 -0.50
N PRO A 132 -16.88 -5.27 0.06
CA PRO A 132 -16.77 -3.93 -0.50
C PRO A 132 -15.36 -3.36 -0.33
N GLY A 133 -14.98 -2.48 -1.25
CA GLY A 133 -13.69 -1.81 -1.24
C GLY A 133 -13.67 -0.50 -2.01
N ARG A 134 -12.50 0.12 -2.05
CA ARG A 134 -12.16 1.30 -2.85
C ARG A 134 -10.84 1.08 -3.56
N GLU A 135 -10.72 1.58 -4.77
CA GLU A 135 -9.44 1.81 -5.44
C GLU A 135 -9.15 3.30 -5.44
N LEU A 136 -7.97 3.66 -4.98
CA LEU A 136 -7.46 5.02 -4.93
C LEU A 136 -6.31 5.16 -5.90
N GLN A 137 -6.35 6.18 -6.74
CA GLN A 137 -5.24 6.60 -7.58
C GLN A 137 -4.70 7.91 -7.02
N MET A 138 -3.42 7.96 -6.74
CA MET A 138 -2.77 9.09 -6.08
C MET A 138 -1.46 9.45 -6.76
N ALA A 139 -1.09 10.71 -6.67
CA ALA A 139 0.25 11.20 -7.01
C ALA A 139 0.93 11.74 -5.77
N LEU A 140 2.21 11.46 -5.63
CA LEU A 140 3.04 11.95 -4.55
C LEU A 140 4.33 12.53 -5.12
N THR A 141 4.69 13.73 -4.66
CA THR A 141 6.01 14.30 -4.93
C THR A 141 6.85 14.10 -3.68
N VAL A 142 7.93 13.35 -3.81
CA VAL A 142 8.89 13.13 -2.74
C VAL A 142 10.13 14.04 -2.95
N ASN A 143 11.15 13.87 -2.11
CA ASN A 143 12.33 14.69 -2.10
C ASN A 143 12.87 15.04 -3.51
N GLU A 144 13.35 16.27 -3.68
CA GLU A 144 13.96 16.78 -4.93
C GLU A 144 13.04 16.76 -6.17
N GLY A 145 11.71 16.73 -5.97
CA GLY A 145 10.75 16.78 -7.08
C GLY A 145 10.51 15.43 -7.76
N THR A 146 10.94 14.32 -7.17
CA THR A 146 10.63 12.98 -7.69
C THR A 146 9.13 12.70 -7.58
N GLU A 147 8.49 12.43 -8.71
CA GLU A 147 7.07 12.13 -8.78
C GLU A 147 6.83 10.62 -8.77
N MET A 148 5.85 10.21 -7.97
CA MET A 148 5.40 8.82 -7.84
C MET A 148 3.91 8.72 -8.14
N THR A 149 3.53 7.61 -8.75
CA THR A 149 2.15 7.16 -8.87
C THR A 149 1.89 6.07 -7.85
N ILE A 150 0.76 6.14 -7.16
CA ILE A 150 0.36 5.19 -6.14
C ILE A 150 -1.06 4.72 -6.47
N VAL A 151 -1.25 3.42 -6.55
CA VAL A 151 -2.57 2.80 -6.62
C VAL A 151 -2.77 1.97 -5.36
N THR A 152 -3.80 2.26 -4.61
CA THR A 152 -4.16 1.53 -3.39
C THR A 152 -5.56 0.96 -3.51
N ARG A 153 -5.71 -0.33 -3.23
CA ARG A 153 -7.01 -0.97 -3.06
C ARG A 153 -7.22 -1.29 -1.59
N ILE A 154 -8.33 -0.85 -1.04
CA ILE A 154 -8.75 -1.23 0.30
C ILE A 154 -9.97 -2.12 0.24
N TYR A 155 -10.02 -3.13 1.12
CA TYR A 155 -11.16 -4.04 1.23
C TYR A 155 -11.49 -4.28 2.70
N LEU A 156 -12.77 -4.20 3.02
CA LEU A 156 -13.26 -4.58 4.35
C LEU A 156 -13.80 -6.01 4.30
N VAL A 157 -13.07 -6.93 4.91
CA VAL A 157 -13.42 -8.35 4.98
C VAL A 157 -13.80 -8.67 6.42
N ASN A 158 -15.09 -8.78 6.69
CA ASN A 158 -15.62 -8.89 8.05
C ASN A 158 -15.18 -7.67 8.90
N LYS A 159 -14.33 -7.91 9.90
CA LYS A 159 -13.77 -6.85 10.76
C LYS A 159 -12.29 -6.59 10.47
N ARG A 160 -11.78 -6.96 9.29
CA ARG A 160 -10.40 -6.71 8.91
C ARG A 160 -10.33 -5.83 7.68
N LEU A 161 -9.60 -4.74 7.80
CA LEU A 161 -9.28 -3.89 6.66
C LEU A 161 -7.97 -4.37 6.05
N TYR A 162 -7.99 -4.59 4.74
CA TYR A 162 -6.80 -4.83 3.94
C TYR A 162 -6.53 -3.60 3.09
N SER A 163 -5.27 -3.19 3.03
CA SER A 163 -4.76 -2.17 2.12
C SER A 163 -3.66 -2.79 1.27
N ILE A 164 -3.84 -2.74 -0.04
CA ILE A 164 -2.93 -3.32 -1.01
C ILE A 164 -2.49 -2.20 -1.93
N THR A 165 -1.19 -1.92 -1.93
CA THR A 165 -0.63 -0.76 -2.62
C THR A 165 0.44 -1.18 -3.61
N PHE A 166 0.34 -0.71 -4.84
CA PHE A 166 1.39 -0.65 -5.83
C PHE A 166 1.80 0.80 -6.01
N LEU A 167 3.09 1.05 -5.93
CA LEU A 167 3.66 2.38 -6.16
C LEU A 167 4.81 2.29 -7.15
N HIS A 168 4.99 3.34 -7.95
CA HIS A 168 6.09 3.38 -8.91
C HIS A 168 6.50 4.82 -9.22
N LEU A 169 7.74 5.00 -9.69
CA LEU A 169 8.18 6.28 -10.23
C LEU A 169 7.33 6.64 -11.45
N LYS A 170 6.95 7.89 -11.59
CA LYS A 170 6.21 8.39 -12.76
C LYS A 170 6.97 8.21 -14.07
N SER A 171 8.31 8.16 -14.00
CA SER A 171 9.19 7.89 -15.15
C SER A 171 9.22 6.44 -15.60
N MET A 172 8.61 5.50 -14.85
CA MET A 172 8.50 4.10 -15.26
C MET A 172 7.65 3.99 -16.53
N ASP A 173 8.01 3.05 -17.42
CA ASP A 173 7.19 2.76 -18.60
C ASP A 173 5.77 2.38 -18.21
N ALA A 174 4.80 2.99 -18.88
CA ALA A 174 3.39 2.80 -18.53
C ALA A 174 2.91 1.36 -18.77
N THR A 175 3.46 0.65 -19.77
CA THR A 175 3.13 -0.74 -20.07
C THR A 175 3.63 -1.65 -18.97
N ASP A 176 4.86 -1.44 -18.51
CA ASP A 176 5.47 -2.20 -17.42
C ASP A 176 4.72 -1.96 -16.10
N ALA A 177 4.43 -0.68 -15.78
CA ALA A 177 3.66 -0.34 -14.59
C ALA A 177 2.27 -1.01 -14.60
N ALA A 178 1.57 -0.97 -15.74
CA ALA A 178 0.27 -1.62 -15.90
C ALA A 178 0.35 -3.15 -15.75
N ALA A 179 1.38 -3.78 -16.33
CA ALA A 179 1.58 -5.22 -16.23
C ALA A 179 1.86 -5.67 -14.79
N LEU A 180 2.73 -4.96 -14.06
CA LEU A 180 3.05 -5.23 -12.66
C LEU A 180 1.82 -5.04 -11.77
N SER A 181 1.14 -3.90 -11.91
CA SER A 181 -0.10 -3.57 -11.20
C SER A 181 -1.16 -4.65 -11.37
N LYS A 182 -1.44 -5.02 -12.64
CA LYS A 182 -2.43 -6.05 -12.97
C LYS A 182 -2.08 -7.38 -12.33
N LYS A 183 -0.83 -7.85 -12.46
CA LYS A 183 -0.39 -9.13 -11.90
C LYS A 183 -0.50 -9.16 -10.38
N PHE A 184 -0.07 -8.11 -9.71
CA PHE A 184 -0.14 -7.97 -8.26
C PHE A 184 -1.59 -7.98 -7.77
N PHE A 185 -2.42 -7.03 -8.22
CA PHE A 185 -3.79 -6.89 -7.73
C PHE A 185 -4.67 -8.09 -8.08
N SER A 186 -4.51 -8.69 -9.26
CA SER A 186 -5.33 -9.84 -9.64
C SER A 186 -4.98 -11.11 -8.86
N SER A 187 -3.80 -11.17 -8.25
CA SER A 187 -3.33 -12.31 -7.47
C SER A 187 -3.76 -12.29 -6.01
N PHE A 188 -4.21 -11.11 -5.53
CA PHE A 188 -4.61 -10.97 -4.13
C PHE A 188 -5.91 -11.74 -3.86
N ASP A 189 -5.85 -12.59 -2.85
CA ASP A 189 -7.00 -13.38 -2.42
C ASP A 189 -7.04 -13.47 -0.88
N VAL A 190 -8.25 -13.41 -0.33
CA VAL A 190 -8.48 -13.57 1.10
C VAL A 190 -9.08 -14.94 1.40
N LYS A 191 -8.56 -15.60 2.42
CA LYS A 191 -9.10 -16.86 2.92
C LYS A 191 -10.32 -16.53 3.79
N SER A 192 -11.44 -17.15 3.51
CA SER A 192 -12.60 -17.10 4.40
C SER A 192 -12.18 -17.61 5.78
N ALA A 193 -12.62 -16.95 6.85
CA ALA A 193 -12.54 -17.54 8.17
C ALA A 193 -13.35 -18.84 8.14
N ALA A 194 -12.71 -19.94 8.52
CA ALA A 194 -13.40 -21.20 8.72
C ALA A 194 -14.34 -21.10 9.93
#